data_08bdd61215bec4eda764366ab927b344
#
_entry.id   08bdd61215bec4eda764366ab927b344
#
_cell.length_a   1.000
_cell.length_b   1.000
_cell.length_c   1.000
_cell.angle_alpha   90.00
_cell.angle_beta   90.00
_cell.angle_gamma   90.00
#
_symmetry.space_group_name_H-M   'P 1'
#
loop_
_entity.id
_entity.type
_entity.pdbx_description
1 polymer ?
#
loop_
_entity_poly.entity_id
_entity_poly.type
_entity_poly.pdbx_seq_one_letter_code
_entity_poly.pdbx_strand_id
1 'polypeptide(L)'
;MMFTRNARTFALVIGAVSCSALLATSAHSSDHQEAPGVSANLAADIGDYYVWHEGNDVNLVLTFGTFAVPEMGPSFDSNILYELHFDTSVPADGVSDLDIFARFAQDDAGEWGIQVSGFSTSPIEGAVETVLSSGDVSVWAGLADDPFFFDQSGFNQTVSTGTLSFDPTRDDVAGFNVTAIAIQVPASAIQANGTTFQTWSTTGSL
;
A
#
# COMPACT_ATOMS: atom_id res chain seq x y z
N MET A 1 25.28 0.89 83.54
CA MET A 1 25.58 0.28 82.26
C MET A 1 24.40 0.59 81.36
N MET A 2 24.57 1.58 80.49
CA MET A 2 23.43 2.24 79.77
C MET A 2 23.50 1.82 78.30
N PHE A 3 22.51 1.08 77.85
CA PHE A 3 22.43 0.66 76.45
C PHE A 3 21.66 1.69 75.63
N THR A 4 22.33 2.38 74.73
CA THR A 4 21.74 3.27 73.73
C THR A 4 21.22 2.46 72.53
N ARG A 5 19.93 2.52 72.27
CA ARG A 5 19.28 1.93 71.03
C ARG A 5 19.42 2.93 69.90
N ASN A 6 20.18 2.55 68.88
CA ASN A 6 20.21 3.27 67.60
C ASN A 6 18.94 2.98 66.81
N ALA A 7 18.12 4.00 66.59
CA ALA A 7 17.00 3.97 65.65
C ALA A 7 17.54 4.18 64.22
N ARG A 8 17.42 3.18 63.38
CA ARG A 8 17.69 3.33 61.94
C ARG A 8 16.41 3.78 61.25
N THR A 9 16.44 5.02 60.78
CA THR A 9 15.38 5.58 59.94
C THR A 9 15.49 4.96 58.55
N PHE A 10 14.48 4.19 58.13
CA PHE A 10 14.32 3.74 56.76
C PHE A 10 13.64 4.87 55.96
N ALA A 11 14.37 5.47 55.05
CA ALA A 11 13.77 6.38 54.06
C ALA A 11 13.12 5.54 52.95
N LEU A 12 11.80 5.62 52.85
CA LEU A 12 11.01 5.03 51.76
C LEU A 12 11.12 5.95 50.55
N VAL A 13 11.89 5.55 49.55
CA VAL A 13 11.94 6.24 48.25
C VAL A 13 10.74 5.77 47.44
N ILE A 14 9.70 6.61 47.35
CA ILE A 14 8.58 6.40 46.44
C ILE A 14 9.06 6.89 45.07
N GLY A 15 9.45 5.96 44.21
CA GLY A 15 9.71 6.24 42.79
C GLY A 15 8.38 6.56 42.09
N ALA A 16 8.21 7.81 41.67
CA ALA A 16 7.13 8.19 40.79
C ALA A 16 7.38 7.54 39.43
N VAL A 17 6.60 6.51 39.09
CA VAL A 17 6.51 5.98 37.75
C VAL A 17 5.75 7.00 36.92
N SER A 18 6.47 7.80 36.17
CA SER A 18 5.90 8.65 35.15
C SER A 18 5.30 7.76 34.06
N CYS A 19 4.00 7.53 34.12
CA CYS A 19 3.24 6.95 33.02
C CYS A 19 3.24 7.98 31.88
N SER A 20 4.21 7.88 30.97
CA SER A 20 4.17 8.60 29.72
C SER A 20 2.96 8.05 28.97
N ALA A 21 1.87 8.83 28.94
CA ALA A 21 0.77 8.59 28.03
C ALA A 21 1.37 8.71 26.61
N LEU A 22 1.66 7.58 25.98
CA LEU A 22 1.81 7.50 24.55
C LEU A 22 0.47 7.97 24.00
N LEU A 23 0.47 9.17 23.43
CA LEU A 23 -0.58 9.59 22.53
C LEU A 23 -0.54 8.58 21.38
N ALA A 24 -1.37 7.55 21.48
CA ALA A 24 -1.66 6.70 20.34
C ALA A 24 -2.31 7.62 19.31
N THR A 25 -1.53 8.08 18.35
CA THR A 25 -2.10 8.55 17.10
C THR A 25 -2.95 7.38 16.62
N SER A 26 -4.23 7.62 16.39
CA SER A 26 -5.13 6.63 15.83
C SER A 26 -4.50 6.10 14.54
N ALA A 27 -3.92 4.90 14.62
CA ALA A 27 -3.55 4.18 13.41
C ALA A 27 -4.87 3.75 12.77
N HIS A 28 -5.25 4.42 11.72
CA HIS A 28 -6.32 3.96 10.85
C HIS A 28 -5.74 2.82 10.03
N SER A 29 -6.38 1.67 10.02
CA SER A 29 -5.92 0.48 9.30
C SER A 29 -6.44 0.40 7.87
N SER A 30 -7.16 1.43 7.44
CA SER A 30 -7.59 1.62 6.05
C SER A 30 -6.73 2.72 5.48
N ASP A 31 -5.81 2.38 4.59
CA ASP A 31 -4.72 3.24 4.17
C ASP A 31 -5.07 4.02 2.90
N HIS A 32 -6.24 4.66 2.90
CA HIS A 32 -6.57 5.64 1.88
C HIS A 32 -6.51 7.04 2.51
N GLN A 33 -5.51 7.85 2.13
CA GLN A 33 -5.33 9.28 2.43
C GLN A 33 -4.73 9.63 3.82
N GLU A 34 -4.08 8.74 4.52
CA GLU A 34 -3.57 9.08 5.85
C GLU A 34 -2.05 9.18 5.97
N ALA A 35 -1.29 8.75 4.96
CA ALA A 35 0.15 8.89 4.99
C ALA A 35 0.57 10.37 4.93
N PRO A 36 1.16 10.94 5.99
CA PRO A 36 1.44 12.38 6.05
C PRO A 36 2.33 12.89 4.90
N GLY A 37 3.16 12.00 4.33
CA GLY A 37 4.08 12.32 3.23
C GLY A 37 3.37 12.53 1.89
N VAL A 38 2.19 11.94 1.69
CA VAL A 38 1.47 11.95 0.41
C VAL A 38 0.20 12.80 0.42
N SER A 39 -0.18 13.34 1.57
CA SER A 39 -1.39 14.17 1.72
C SER A 39 -1.46 15.39 0.79
N ALA A 40 -0.30 15.85 0.29
CA ALA A 40 -0.22 16.95 -0.67
C ALA A 40 -0.35 16.50 -2.13
N ASN A 41 -0.17 15.21 -2.42
CA ASN A 41 -0.29 14.61 -3.75
C ASN A 41 -0.88 13.21 -3.63
N LEU A 42 -2.19 13.11 -3.80
CA LEU A 42 -2.92 11.86 -3.66
C LEU A 42 -2.53 10.80 -4.70
N ALA A 43 -1.97 11.19 -5.84
CA ALA A 43 -1.45 10.21 -6.80
C ALA A 43 -0.27 9.39 -6.24
N ALA A 44 0.42 9.88 -5.22
CA ALA A 44 1.49 9.15 -4.54
C ALA A 44 0.99 8.24 -3.42
N ASP A 45 -0.29 8.32 -3.08
CA ASP A 45 -0.91 7.59 -1.97
C ASP A 45 -1.33 6.20 -2.45
N ILE A 46 -0.61 5.16 -2.00
CA ILE A 46 -0.92 3.77 -2.30
C ILE A 46 -2.11 3.36 -1.43
N GLY A 47 -3.19 2.90 -2.04
CA GLY A 47 -4.31 2.27 -1.32
C GLY A 47 -3.99 0.84 -0.96
N ASP A 48 -4.02 -0.04 -1.95
CA ASP A 48 -3.82 -1.47 -1.78
C ASP A 48 -2.86 -2.04 -2.81
N TYR A 49 -2.17 -3.11 -2.42
CA TYR A 49 -1.33 -3.90 -3.31
C TYR A 49 -1.75 -5.37 -3.25
N TYR A 50 -2.40 -5.84 -4.30
CA TYR A 50 -2.89 -7.20 -4.46
C TYR A 50 -1.95 -8.02 -5.31
N VAL A 51 -1.62 -9.22 -4.86
CA VAL A 51 -0.78 -10.18 -5.59
C VAL A 51 -1.37 -11.57 -5.47
N TRP A 52 -1.62 -12.22 -6.62
CA TRP A 52 -2.06 -13.61 -6.64
C TRP A 52 -1.56 -14.31 -7.90
N HIS A 53 -1.59 -15.63 -7.90
CA HIS A 53 -1.27 -16.42 -9.08
C HIS A 53 -2.50 -17.08 -9.66
N GLU A 54 -2.52 -17.21 -10.97
CA GLU A 54 -3.51 -18.00 -11.72
C GLU A 54 -2.77 -18.85 -12.77
N GLY A 55 -2.78 -20.17 -12.57
CA GLY A 55 -1.96 -21.06 -13.39
C GLY A 55 -0.47 -20.75 -13.23
N ASN A 56 0.17 -20.37 -14.32
CA ASN A 56 1.58 -20.00 -14.36
C ASN A 56 1.82 -18.48 -14.33
N ASP A 57 0.76 -17.69 -14.23
CA ASP A 57 0.86 -16.25 -14.24
C ASP A 57 0.72 -15.68 -12.82
N VAL A 58 1.41 -14.59 -12.57
CA VAL A 58 1.27 -13.74 -11.39
C VAL A 58 0.54 -12.48 -11.83
N ASN A 59 -0.51 -12.15 -11.09
CA ASN A 59 -1.28 -10.93 -11.26
C ASN A 59 -0.94 -9.98 -10.12
N LEU A 60 -0.69 -8.73 -10.47
CA LEU A 60 -0.33 -7.64 -9.59
C LEU A 60 -1.33 -6.52 -9.82
N VAL A 61 -1.94 -5.99 -8.77
CA VAL A 61 -2.78 -4.80 -8.85
C VAL A 61 -2.35 -3.83 -7.75
N LEU A 62 -1.93 -2.66 -8.15
CA LEU A 62 -1.62 -1.55 -7.25
C LEU A 62 -2.72 -0.50 -7.42
N THR A 63 -3.44 -0.19 -6.35
CA THR A 63 -4.40 0.91 -6.31
C THR A 63 -3.76 2.13 -5.66
N PHE A 64 -4.17 3.32 -6.09
CA PHE A 64 -3.63 4.56 -5.56
C PHE A 64 -4.59 5.73 -5.79
N GLY A 65 -4.31 6.83 -5.13
CA GLY A 65 -5.14 8.01 -5.19
C GLY A 65 -6.29 7.95 -4.18
N THR A 66 -7.34 8.71 -4.44
CA THR A 66 -8.53 8.75 -3.58
C THR A 66 -9.65 7.94 -4.19
N PHE A 67 -10.62 7.58 -3.37
CA PHE A 67 -11.90 7.07 -3.83
C PHE A 67 -12.53 8.03 -4.84
N ALA A 68 -12.79 7.55 -6.02
CA ALA A 68 -13.37 8.30 -7.11
C ALA A 68 -14.84 7.92 -7.29
N VAL A 69 -15.73 8.90 -7.29
CA VAL A 69 -17.09 8.66 -7.80
C VAL A 69 -17.02 8.45 -9.30
N PRO A 70 -18.00 7.76 -9.92
CA PRO A 70 -17.92 7.38 -11.34
C PRO A 70 -17.63 8.52 -12.34
N GLU A 71 -17.93 9.77 -11.96
CA GLU A 71 -17.70 10.95 -12.81
C GLU A 71 -16.31 11.58 -12.63
N MET A 72 -15.53 11.14 -11.65
CA MET A 72 -14.15 11.61 -11.47
C MET A 72 -13.20 10.85 -12.38
N GLY A 73 -12.19 11.56 -12.89
CA GLY A 73 -11.10 10.94 -13.64
C GLY A 73 -10.08 10.25 -12.72
N PRO A 74 -9.17 9.46 -13.30
CA PRO A 74 -8.09 8.81 -12.57
C PRO A 74 -7.08 9.81 -11.99
N SER A 75 -6.43 9.42 -10.90
CA SER A 75 -5.43 10.24 -10.19
C SER A 75 -4.03 10.03 -10.76
N PHE A 76 -3.80 10.34 -12.04
CA PHE A 76 -2.45 10.23 -12.63
C PHE A 76 -1.63 11.48 -12.37
N ASP A 77 -0.31 11.29 -12.12
CA ASP A 77 0.66 12.37 -11.99
C ASP A 77 1.99 11.97 -12.65
N SER A 78 2.51 12.84 -13.52
CA SER A 78 3.77 12.60 -14.23
C SER A 78 5.03 12.74 -13.36
N ASN A 79 4.89 13.25 -12.12
CA ASN A 79 6.00 13.39 -11.18
C ASN A 79 6.09 12.22 -10.20
N ILE A 80 5.21 11.21 -10.31
CA ILE A 80 5.23 10.07 -9.42
C ILE A 80 5.76 8.84 -10.15
N LEU A 81 6.70 8.15 -9.49
CA LEU A 81 7.18 6.83 -9.84
C LEU A 81 6.55 5.82 -8.90
N TYR A 82 5.95 4.78 -9.46
CA TYR A 82 5.44 3.62 -8.73
C TYR A 82 6.45 2.49 -8.88
N GLU A 83 6.82 1.87 -7.77
CA GLU A 83 7.83 0.82 -7.71
C GLU A 83 7.22 -0.43 -7.08
N LEU A 84 7.37 -1.57 -7.75
CA LEU A 84 6.99 -2.87 -7.25
C LEU A 84 8.26 -3.69 -7.08
N HIS A 85 8.53 -4.09 -5.87
CA HIS A 85 9.77 -4.75 -5.45
C HIS A 85 9.54 -6.23 -5.23
N PHE A 86 10.50 -7.06 -5.60
CA PHE A 86 10.45 -8.50 -5.42
C PHE A 86 11.76 -9.00 -4.81
N ASP A 87 11.67 -9.57 -3.62
CA ASP A 87 12.75 -10.34 -3.00
C ASP A 87 12.51 -11.82 -3.29
N THR A 88 13.34 -12.38 -4.14
CA THR A 88 13.30 -13.78 -4.60
C THR A 88 14.35 -14.64 -3.93
N SER A 89 15.11 -14.08 -2.98
CA SER A 89 16.16 -14.76 -2.23
C SER A 89 15.60 -15.86 -1.32
N VAL A 90 16.39 -16.90 -1.08
CA VAL A 90 16.00 -18.00 -0.19
C VAL A 90 17.12 -18.26 0.84
N PRO A 91 16.91 -17.93 2.11
CA PRO A 91 15.73 -17.23 2.68
C PRO A 91 15.64 -15.78 2.19
N ALA A 92 14.43 -15.22 2.19
CA ALA A 92 14.21 -13.81 1.90
C ALA A 92 15.00 -12.91 2.86
N ASP A 93 15.65 -11.86 2.35
CA ASP A 93 16.50 -10.96 3.13
C ASP A 93 16.00 -9.50 3.20
N GLY A 94 14.85 -9.23 2.55
CA GLY A 94 14.21 -7.91 2.52
C GLY A 94 14.87 -6.93 1.56
N VAL A 95 15.75 -7.41 0.69
CA VAL A 95 16.37 -6.63 -0.40
C VAL A 95 15.72 -7.06 -1.72
N SER A 96 15.37 -6.09 -2.54
CA SER A 96 14.78 -6.38 -3.85
C SER A 96 15.81 -6.96 -4.80
N ASP A 97 15.48 -8.09 -5.43
CA ASP A 97 16.23 -8.70 -6.52
C ASP A 97 15.72 -8.26 -7.90
N LEU A 98 14.45 -7.84 -7.97
CA LEU A 98 13.77 -7.37 -9.16
C LEU A 98 12.88 -6.19 -8.82
N ASP A 99 13.01 -5.10 -9.56
CA ASP A 99 12.18 -3.91 -9.44
C ASP A 99 11.43 -3.65 -10.74
N ILE A 100 10.13 -3.41 -10.61
CA ILE A 100 9.26 -2.98 -11.69
C ILE A 100 8.88 -1.52 -11.45
N PHE A 101 9.02 -0.72 -12.48
CA PHE A 101 8.74 0.72 -12.42
C PHE A 101 7.57 1.05 -13.33
N ALA A 102 6.62 1.83 -12.83
CA ALA A 102 5.54 2.39 -13.61
C ALA A 102 5.49 3.91 -13.43
N ARG A 103 5.24 4.63 -14.51
CA ARG A 103 5.07 6.09 -14.51
C ARG A 103 4.07 6.52 -15.56
N PHE A 104 3.50 7.70 -15.36
CA PHE A 104 2.54 8.29 -16.25
C PHE A 104 3.09 9.53 -16.94
N ALA A 105 2.60 9.82 -18.13
CA ALA A 105 2.87 11.07 -18.84
C ALA A 105 1.68 11.41 -19.73
N GLN A 106 1.57 12.70 -20.06
CA GLN A 106 0.62 13.17 -21.07
C GLN A 106 1.35 13.39 -22.40
N ASP A 107 0.65 13.11 -23.49
CA ASP A 107 1.08 13.49 -24.82
C ASP A 107 0.78 14.97 -25.11
N ASP A 108 1.10 15.44 -26.33
CA ASP A 108 0.85 16.81 -26.78
C ASP A 108 -0.65 17.17 -26.85
N ALA A 109 -1.53 16.19 -26.89
CA ALA A 109 -2.97 16.35 -26.85
C ALA A 109 -3.55 16.38 -25.42
N GLY A 110 -2.72 16.07 -24.43
CA GLY A 110 -3.10 15.97 -23.01
C GLY A 110 -3.66 14.60 -22.62
N GLU A 111 -3.53 13.60 -23.50
CA GLU A 111 -3.98 12.25 -23.24
C GLU A 111 -2.94 11.49 -22.39
N TRP A 112 -3.42 10.78 -21.38
CA TRP A 112 -2.56 10.04 -20.49
C TRP A 112 -2.07 8.72 -21.10
N GLY A 113 -0.78 8.44 -20.85
CA GLY A 113 -0.13 7.17 -21.14
C GLY A 113 0.59 6.64 -19.91
N ILE A 114 0.83 5.32 -19.92
CA ILE A 114 1.66 4.62 -18.93
C ILE A 114 2.89 4.05 -19.60
N GLN A 115 4.02 4.03 -18.88
CA GLN A 115 5.21 3.27 -19.21
C GLN A 115 5.54 2.35 -18.03
N VAL A 116 5.70 1.04 -18.32
CA VAL A 116 6.15 0.04 -17.35
C VAL A 116 7.46 -0.56 -17.82
N SER A 117 8.45 -0.66 -16.92
CA SER A 117 9.78 -1.22 -17.17
C SER A 117 10.21 -2.16 -16.06
N GLY A 118 11.24 -2.98 -16.32
CA GLY A 118 11.80 -3.94 -15.37
C GLY A 118 11.62 -5.40 -15.79
N PHE A 119 10.58 -5.77 -16.54
CA PHE A 119 10.36 -7.16 -17.00
C PHE A 119 11.14 -7.51 -18.26
N SER A 120 11.52 -6.53 -19.06
CA SER A 120 12.17 -6.76 -20.35
C SER A 120 13.19 -5.67 -20.66
N THR A 121 13.96 -5.86 -21.73
CA THR A 121 14.93 -4.87 -22.21
C THR A 121 14.26 -3.60 -22.77
N SER A 122 12.99 -3.68 -23.14
CA SER A 122 12.20 -2.56 -23.64
C SER A 122 10.99 -2.31 -22.76
N PRO A 123 10.72 -1.05 -22.37
CA PRO A 123 9.53 -0.70 -21.66
C PRO A 123 8.25 -1.05 -22.46
N ILE A 124 7.17 -1.35 -21.72
CA ILE A 124 5.82 -1.45 -22.27
C ILE A 124 5.19 -0.09 -22.08
N GLU A 125 4.75 0.54 -23.17
CA GLU A 125 4.19 1.89 -23.10
C GLU A 125 3.00 2.06 -24.06
N GLY A 126 2.06 2.90 -23.67
CA GLY A 126 0.89 3.23 -24.47
C GLY A 126 -0.18 3.96 -23.66
N ALA A 127 -1.34 4.13 -24.28
CA ALA A 127 -2.46 4.82 -23.67
C ALA A 127 -3.00 4.08 -22.45
N VAL A 128 -3.41 4.81 -21.41
CA VAL A 128 -4.18 4.27 -20.29
C VAL A 128 -5.56 3.77 -20.79
N GLU A 129 -6.30 3.06 -19.93
CA GLU A 129 -7.60 2.44 -20.26
C GLU A 129 -7.51 1.44 -21.43
N THR A 130 -6.29 0.97 -21.75
CA THR A 130 -6.02 0.04 -22.84
C THR A 130 -5.09 -1.05 -22.34
N VAL A 131 -5.38 -2.31 -22.68
CA VAL A 131 -4.46 -3.42 -22.37
C VAL A 131 -3.28 -3.35 -23.34
N LEU A 132 -2.11 -3.15 -22.77
CA LEU A 132 -0.82 -3.14 -23.46
C LEU A 132 -0.14 -4.50 -23.23
N SER A 133 0.53 -5.04 -24.25
CA SER A 133 1.21 -6.33 -24.10
C SER A 133 2.57 -6.33 -24.80
N SER A 134 3.53 -7.03 -24.21
CA SER A 134 4.83 -7.33 -24.79
C SER A 134 5.24 -8.75 -24.40
N GLY A 135 5.27 -9.66 -25.37
CA GLY A 135 5.41 -11.10 -25.11
C GLY A 135 4.24 -11.58 -24.23
N ASP A 136 4.59 -12.22 -23.12
CA ASP A 136 3.64 -12.78 -22.16
C ASP A 136 3.31 -11.81 -20.99
N VAL A 137 3.76 -10.57 -21.05
CA VAL A 137 3.46 -9.53 -20.06
C VAL A 137 2.34 -8.65 -20.58
N SER A 138 1.32 -8.43 -19.76
CA SER A 138 0.21 -7.51 -20.03
C SER A 138 0.12 -6.45 -18.93
N VAL A 139 -0.18 -5.22 -19.33
CA VAL A 139 -0.30 -4.05 -18.46
C VAL A 139 -1.59 -3.32 -18.79
N TRP A 140 -2.29 -2.87 -17.77
CA TRP A 140 -3.42 -1.96 -17.89
C TRP A 140 -3.35 -0.92 -16.76
N ALA A 141 -3.77 0.30 -17.02
CA ALA A 141 -3.97 1.31 -15.99
C ALA A 141 -5.20 2.14 -16.28
N GLY A 142 -5.94 2.49 -15.23
CA GLY A 142 -7.18 3.24 -15.37
C GLY A 142 -7.98 3.30 -14.08
N LEU A 143 -9.27 3.67 -14.20
CA LEU A 143 -10.22 3.55 -13.11
C LEU A 143 -10.78 2.13 -13.06
N ALA A 144 -10.73 1.53 -11.89
CA ALA A 144 -11.33 0.22 -11.61
C ALA A 144 -12.30 0.34 -10.43
N ASP A 145 -13.30 -0.55 -10.40
CA ASP A 145 -14.11 -0.76 -9.20
C ASP A 145 -13.19 -1.21 -8.06
N ASP A 146 -13.33 -0.57 -6.90
CA ASP A 146 -12.45 -0.89 -5.77
C ASP A 146 -12.83 -2.29 -5.21
N PRO A 147 -11.91 -3.27 -5.22
CA PRO A 147 -12.18 -4.58 -4.65
C PRO A 147 -12.23 -4.59 -3.13
N PHE A 148 -11.90 -3.49 -2.47
CA PHE A 148 -11.88 -3.37 -1.03
C PHE A 148 -13.30 -3.36 -0.47
N PHE A 149 -13.57 -4.27 0.46
CA PHE A 149 -14.83 -4.35 1.20
C PHE A 149 -14.63 -3.86 2.62
N PHE A 150 -15.31 -2.78 3.01
CA PHE A 150 -15.10 -2.20 4.32
C PHE A 150 -16.38 -1.64 4.96
N ASP A 151 -16.69 -2.15 6.16
CA ASP A 151 -17.73 -1.57 7.03
C ASP A 151 -17.13 -0.44 7.89
N GLN A 152 -16.97 0.74 7.31
CA GLN A 152 -16.47 1.96 7.96
C GLN A 152 -17.32 2.34 9.17
N SER A 153 -18.64 2.20 9.04
CA SER A 153 -19.60 2.53 10.10
C SER A 153 -19.43 1.62 11.32
N GLY A 154 -19.30 0.31 11.10
CA GLY A 154 -19.06 -0.67 12.16
C GLY A 154 -17.66 -0.53 12.78
N PHE A 155 -16.65 -0.18 11.98
CA PHE A 155 -15.33 0.15 12.48
C PHE A 155 -15.37 1.35 13.43
N ASN A 156 -15.95 2.46 13.02
CA ASN A 156 -16.05 3.67 13.82
C ASN A 156 -16.84 3.43 15.13
N GLN A 157 -17.92 2.64 15.06
CA GLN A 157 -18.67 2.25 16.25
C GLN A 157 -17.84 1.36 17.17
N THR A 158 -17.09 0.41 16.64
CA THR A 158 -16.19 -0.46 17.42
C THR A 158 -15.14 0.36 18.15
N VAL A 159 -14.48 1.28 17.47
CA VAL A 159 -13.45 2.16 18.06
C VAL A 159 -14.05 3.06 19.15
N SER A 160 -15.23 3.63 18.91
CA SER A 160 -15.86 4.57 19.85
C SER A 160 -16.42 3.91 21.10
N THR A 161 -16.91 2.67 21.00
CA THR A 161 -17.60 1.96 22.10
C THR A 161 -16.76 0.89 22.77
N GLY A 162 -15.68 0.43 22.12
CA GLY A 162 -14.90 -0.74 22.52
C GLY A 162 -15.67 -2.06 22.34
N THR A 163 -16.82 -2.06 21.68
CA THR A 163 -17.64 -3.24 21.41
C THR A 163 -17.65 -3.54 19.92
N LEU A 164 -17.31 -4.78 19.55
CA LEU A 164 -17.29 -5.22 18.16
C LEU A 164 -18.66 -5.01 17.50
N SER A 165 -18.70 -4.25 16.40
CA SER A 165 -19.94 -3.77 15.76
C SER A 165 -19.93 -3.94 14.24
N PHE A 166 -19.05 -4.82 13.70
CA PHE A 166 -18.98 -5.06 12.28
C PHE A 166 -20.21 -5.78 11.73
N ASP A 167 -20.68 -5.31 10.58
CA ASP A 167 -21.76 -5.90 9.80
C ASP A 167 -21.17 -6.45 8.47
N PRO A 168 -21.13 -7.78 8.27
CA PRO A 168 -20.54 -8.38 7.08
C PRO A 168 -21.36 -8.15 5.80
N THR A 169 -22.50 -7.48 5.89
CA THR A 169 -23.35 -7.11 4.74
C THR A 169 -23.24 -5.65 4.37
N ARG A 170 -22.50 -4.85 5.15
CA ARG A 170 -22.30 -3.43 4.90
C ARG A 170 -20.96 -3.19 4.26
N ASP A 171 -21.00 -2.63 3.07
CA ASP A 171 -19.85 -2.13 2.34
C ASP A 171 -20.00 -0.62 2.13
N ASP A 172 -19.32 0.16 2.95
CA ASP A 172 -19.40 1.63 2.91
C ASP A 172 -18.54 2.22 1.77
N VAL A 173 -17.73 1.38 1.08
CA VAL A 173 -16.92 1.77 -0.08
C VAL A 173 -17.53 1.30 -1.41
N ALA A 174 -18.66 0.60 -1.37
CA ALA A 174 -19.35 0.14 -2.57
C ALA A 174 -19.69 1.30 -3.52
N GLY A 175 -19.37 1.13 -4.80
CA GLY A 175 -19.67 2.10 -5.86
C GLY A 175 -18.65 3.21 -5.99
N PHE A 176 -17.53 3.15 -5.27
CA PHE A 176 -16.36 3.96 -5.56
C PHE A 176 -15.41 3.22 -6.50
N ASN A 177 -14.72 4.00 -7.31
CA ASN A 177 -13.60 3.54 -8.12
C ASN A 177 -12.29 3.98 -7.48
N VAL A 178 -11.23 3.28 -7.83
CA VAL A 178 -9.83 3.67 -7.52
C VAL A 178 -9.02 3.73 -8.80
N THR A 179 -7.96 4.51 -8.82
CA THR A 179 -6.99 4.43 -9.89
C THR A 179 -6.11 3.20 -9.66
N ALA A 180 -5.93 2.39 -10.70
CA ALA A 180 -5.18 1.15 -10.60
C ALA A 180 -4.16 0.97 -11.71
N ILE A 181 -3.08 0.24 -11.40
CA ILE A 181 -2.16 -0.38 -12.34
C ILE A 181 -2.32 -1.87 -12.17
N ALA A 182 -2.72 -2.57 -13.23
CA ALA A 182 -2.81 -4.03 -13.25
C ALA A 182 -1.74 -4.61 -14.18
N ILE A 183 -1.00 -5.59 -13.70
CA ILE A 183 0.06 -6.26 -14.45
C ILE A 183 -0.15 -7.77 -14.33
N GLN A 184 -0.12 -8.46 -15.47
CA GLN A 184 -0.05 -9.92 -15.52
C GLN A 184 1.29 -10.30 -16.13
N VAL A 185 2.00 -11.22 -15.47
CA VAL A 185 3.34 -11.64 -15.86
C VAL A 185 3.53 -13.12 -15.58
N PRO A 186 4.25 -13.88 -16.46
CA PRO A 186 4.60 -15.26 -16.16
C PRO A 186 5.40 -15.35 -14.86
N ALA A 187 5.09 -16.30 -14.00
CA ALA A 187 5.80 -16.51 -12.74
C ALA A 187 7.32 -16.65 -12.96
N SER A 188 7.73 -17.24 -14.08
CA SER A 188 9.15 -17.39 -14.46
C SER A 188 9.89 -16.07 -14.69
N ALA A 189 9.18 -14.97 -14.93
CA ALA A 189 9.79 -13.65 -15.09
C ALA A 189 10.12 -12.99 -13.74
N ILE A 190 9.46 -13.44 -12.65
CA ILE A 190 9.69 -12.95 -11.29
C ILE A 190 10.59 -13.91 -10.51
N GLN A 191 10.40 -15.20 -10.67
CA GLN A 191 11.06 -16.26 -9.88
C GLN A 191 12.48 -16.54 -10.37
N ALA A 192 13.42 -15.64 -10.08
CA ALA A 192 14.82 -15.84 -10.48
C ALA A 192 15.51 -16.95 -9.65
N ASN A 193 15.16 -17.11 -8.36
CA ASN A 193 15.92 -17.95 -7.42
C ASN A 193 15.06 -19.00 -6.69
N GLY A 194 13.75 -19.08 -6.94
CA GLY A 194 12.88 -20.01 -6.20
C GLY A 194 11.43 -19.97 -6.67
N THR A 195 10.56 -20.67 -5.92
CA THR A 195 9.13 -20.74 -6.18
C THR A 195 8.32 -19.81 -5.29
N THR A 196 8.99 -19.09 -4.39
CA THR A 196 8.40 -18.14 -3.45
C THR A 196 9.14 -16.82 -3.54
N PHE A 197 8.44 -15.73 -3.31
CA PHE A 197 9.01 -14.39 -3.23
C PHE A 197 8.25 -13.56 -2.19
N GLN A 198 8.90 -12.53 -1.67
CA GLN A 198 8.24 -11.43 -0.97
C GLN A 198 8.11 -10.27 -1.94
N THR A 199 7.06 -9.46 -1.79
CA THR A 199 6.86 -8.30 -2.63
C THR A 199 6.20 -7.16 -1.84
N TRP A 200 6.55 -5.94 -2.19
CA TRP A 200 5.96 -4.72 -1.66
C TRP A 200 5.98 -3.63 -2.72
N SER A 201 5.28 -2.54 -2.47
CA SER A 201 5.25 -1.39 -3.37
C SER A 201 5.63 -0.11 -2.65
N THR A 202 6.23 0.82 -3.39
CA THR A 202 6.55 2.17 -2.93
C THR A 202 6.21 3.19 -4.01
N THR A 203 6.07 4.44 -3.60
CA THR A 203 6.00 5.59 -4.52
C THR A 203 7.11 6.56 -4.23
N GLY A 204 7.63 7.19 -5.28
CA GLY A 204 8.65 8.23 -5.20
C GLY A 204 8.31 9.40 -6.12
N SER A 205 8.81 10.60 -5.79
CA SER A 205 8.78 11.73 -6.71
C SER A 205 9.97 11.69 -7.65
N LEU A 206 9.72 11.98 -8.95
CA LEU A 206 10.74 12.10 -9.99
C LEU A 206 11.50 13.41 -9.91
#